data_2a1518a0fa23d1cb703f39d3d3ac482b
#
_entry.id   2a1518a0fa23d1cb703f39d3d3ac482b
#
_cell.length_a   1.000
_cell.length_b   1.000
_cell.length_c   1.000
_cell.angle_alpha   90.00
_cell.angle_beta   90.00
_cell.angle_gamma   90.00
#
_symmetry.space_group_name_H-M   'P 1'
#
loop_
_entity.id
_entity.type
_entity.pdbx_description
1 polymer ?
#
loop_
_entity_poly.entity_id
_entity_poly.type
_entity_poly.pdbx_seq_one_letter_code
_entity_poly.pdbx_strand_id
1 'polypeptide(L)'
;MIRASVAAAAAALALVLAGCSGSPVDAGPTVPVEAPSEAAPSPEPTAGLAVMKEKAGIGKCPKSDPDVAAVPSGLPDVVLPCLGGGREVRLAGLRGKPMMINVWAQWCGPCREEAPYLADVATTNKSDLMILGIDHADPQPALAIEFAQLSTWKYPQLADPDVVLRAALQITGPPQTFFVRPDGTIAYRHAGPFKSADEIRELARTQLGVTP
;
A
#
# COMPACT_ATOMS: atom_id res chain seq x y z
N MET A 1 -11.49 58.57 -14.98
CA MET A 1 -12.75 59.18 -15.41
C MET A 1 -13.38 58.24 -16.41
N ILE A 2 -14.47 57.73 -16.18
CA ILE A 2 -15.71 57.40 -16.91
C ILE A 2 -16.39 56.24 -16.18
N ARG A 3 -17.45 56.64 -15.49
CA ARG A 3 -18.46 55.75 -14.88
C ARG A 3 -19.44 55.34 -15.98
N ALA A 4 -19.88 54.10 -15.98
CA ALA A 4 -21.13 53.72 -16.64
C ALA A 4 -21.86 52.67 -15.79
N SER A 5 -22.92 53.14 -15.17
CA SER A 5 -23.98 52.33 -14.53
C SER A 5 -24.95 51.85 -15.60
N VAL A 6 -25.43 50.60 -15.51
CA VAL A 6 -26.65 50.18 -16.22
C VAL A 6 -27.46 49.27 -15.30
N ALA A 7 -28.70 49.60 -15.32
CA ALA A 7 -29.82 49.30 -14.42
C ALA A 7 -30.37 47.85 -14.47
N ALA A 8 -31.07 47.55 -13.37
CA ALA A 8 -31.94 46.38 -13.16
C ALA A 8 -33.12 46.24 -14.12
N ALA A 9 -33.49 45.04 -14.47
CA ALA A 9 -34.81 44.70 -14.95
C ALA A 9 -35.33 43.43 -14.22
N ALA A 10 -36.30 43.61 -13.33
CA ALA A 10 -37.08 42.55 -12.71
C ALA A 10 -38.20 42.15 -13.65
N ALA A 11 -38.31 40.85 -13.96
CA ALA A 11 -39.48 40.28 -14.61
C ALA A 11 -40.11 39.25 -13.66
N ALA A 12 -41.29 39.60 -13.14
CA ALA A 12 -42.18 38.75 -12.39
C ALA A 12 -42.96 37.83 -13.38
N LEU A 13 -42.90 36.52 -13.18
CA LEU A 13 -43.70 35.57 -13.95
C LEU A 13 -44.66 34.85 -12.96
N ALA A 14 -45.96 35.06 -13.15
CA ALA A 14 -47.03 34.47 -12.36
C ALA A 14 -47.22 32.99 -12.69
N LEU A 15 -47.23 32.12 -11.66
CA LEU A 15 -47.63 30.71 -11.81
C LEU A 15 -49.13 30.56 -11.80
N VAL A 16 -49.68 29.96 -12.81
CA VAL A 16 -51.07 29.46 -12.87
C VAL A 16 -51.03 28.01 -12.31
N LEU A 17 -51.74 27.79 -11.21
CA LEU A 17 -51.99 26.44 -10.68
C LEU A 17 -53.20 25.84 -11.42
N ALA A 18 -52.93 24.82 -12.24
CA ALA A 18 -53.95 23.92 -12.77
C ALA A 18 -53.94 22.64 -11.88
N GLY A 19 -54.98 22.47 -11.07
CA GLY A 19 -55.22 21.27 -10.31
C GLY A 19 -55.69 20.12 -11.21
N CYS A 20 -55.01 18.99 -11.16
CA CYS A 20 -55.51 17.72 -11.61
C CYS A 20 -55.84 16.85 -10.41
N SER A 21 -57.14 16.61 -10.20
CA SER A 21 -57.64 15.59 -9.29
C SER A 21 -57.37 14.20 -9.88
N GLY A 22 -56.41 13.51 -9.35
CA GLY A 22 -56.11 12.09 -9.63
C GLY A 22 -56.77 11.18 -8.61
N SER A 23 -57.56 10.21 -9.10
CA SER A 23 -58.24 9.16 -8.32
C SER A 23 -57.23 8.31 -7.50
N PRO A 24 -57.66 7.76 -6.36
CA PRO A 24 -56.80 6.88 -5.57
C PRO A 24 -56.54 5.56 -6.32
N VAL A 25 -55.31 5.30 -6.68
CA VAL A 25 -54.86 3.98 -7.11
C VAL A 25 -54.62 3.10 -5.89
N ASP A 26 -55.33 1.98 -5.90
CA ASP A 26 -55.27 0.90 -4.94
C ASP A 26 -53.83 0.48 -4.69
N ALA A 27 -53.35 0.60 -3.43
CA ALA A 27 -52.00 0.20 -3.04
C ALA A 27 -51.97 -1.33 -2.93
N GLY A 28 -51.51 -2.00 -3.98
CA GLY A 28 -51.13 -3.41 -3.90
C GLY A 28 -50.00 -3.62 -2.88
N PRO A 29 -49.84 -4.83 -2.34
CA PRO A 29 -48.90 -5.10 -1.27
C PRO A 29 -47.45 -4.78 -1.73
N THR A 30 -46.85 -3.78 -1.08
CA THR A 30 -45.43 -3.46 -1.22
C THR A 30 -44.64 -4.60 -0.61
N VAL A 31 -44.04 -5.43 -1.45
CA VAL A 31 -42.97 -6.36 -1.05
C VAL A 31 -41.78 -5.49 -0.67
N PRO A 32 -41.21 -5.61 0.53
CA PRO A 32 -39.97 -4.93 0.86
C PRO A 32 -38.88 -5.48 -0.05
N VAL A 33 -38.35 -4.66 -0.95
CA VAL A 33 -37.11 -4.96 -1.64
C VAL A 33 -36.00 -4.77 -0.62
N GLU A 34 -35.63 -5.87 0.02
CA GLU A 34 -34.45 -5.96 0.85
C GLU A 34 -33.25 -5.71 -0.07
N ALA A 35 -32.64 -4.52 0.05
CA ALA A 35 -31.38 -4.22 -0.62
C ALA A 35 -30.37 -5.28 -0.17
N PRO A 36 -29.59 -5.89 -1.10
CA PRO A 36 -28.54 -6.80 -0.71
C PRO A 36 -27.59 -6.02 0.21
N SER A 37 -27.59 -6.38 1.48
CA SER A 37 -26.60 -5.95 2.45
C SER A 37 -25.29 -6.54 1.98
N GLU A 38 -24.49 -5.70 1.30
CA GLU A 38 -23.10 -6.01 1.03
C GLU A 38 -22.40 -6.07 2.37
N ALA A 39 -22.35 -7.27 2.94
CA ALA A 39 -21.60 -7.54 4.16
C ALA A 39 -20.16 -7.13 3.89
N ALA A 40 -19.67 -6.14 4.64
CA ALA A 40 -18.25 -5.81 4.66
C ALA A 40 -17.46 -7.11 4.85
N PRO A 41 -16.39 -7.35 4.07
CA PRO A 41 -15.61 -8.57 4.19
C PRO A 41 -15.14 -8.73 5.63
N SER A 42 -15.54 -9.83 6.26
CA SER A 42 -15.06 -10.18 7.59
C SER A 42 -13.53 -10.30 7.53
N PRO A 43 -12.78 -9.75 8.51
CA PRO A 43 -11.34 -9.89 8.54
C PRO A 43 -10.99 -11.38 8.51
N GLU A 44 -10.14 -11.77 7.55
CA GLU A 44 -9.66 -13.14 7.39
C GLU A 44 -9.09 -13.65 8.72
N PRO A 45 -9.40 -14.85 9.15
CA PRO A 45 -8.86 -15.41 10.38
C PRO A 45 -7.33 -15.45 10.29
N THR A 46 -6.63 -14.84 11.23
CA THR A 46 -5.15 -14.74 11.27
C THR A 46 -4.47 -16.10 11.10
N ALA A 47 -5.08 -17.18 11.60
CA ALA A 47 -4.59 -18.55 11.44
C ALA A 47 -4.58 -19.01 9.97
N GLY A 48 -5.60 -18.63 9.18
CA GLY A 48 -5.65 -18.94 7.74
C GLY A 48 -4.53 -18.25 6.96
N LEU A 49 -4.29 -16.97 7.25
CA LEU A 49 -3.22 -16.20 6.62
C LEU A 49 -1.82 -16.77 6.94
N ALA A 50 -1.60 -17.26 8.16
CA ALA A 50 -0.33 -17.89 8.54
C ALA A 50 -0.05 -19.16 7.72
N VAL A 51 -1.06 -19.99 7.51
CA VAL A 51 -0.95 -21.18 6.66
C VAL A 51 -0.68 -20.81 5.20
N MET A 52 -1.36 -19.77 4.68
CA MET A 52 -1.13 -19.28 3.32
C MET A 52 0.30 -18.76 3.15
N LYS A 53 0.79 -17.96 4.10
CA LYS A 53 2.17 -17.46 4.13
C LYS A 53 3.19 -18.57 4.13
N GLU A 54 3.00 -19.61 4.95
CA GLU A 54 3.89 -20.77 5.02
C GLU A 54 3.90 -21.53 3.69
N LYS A 55 2.73 -21.82 3.10
CA LYS A 55 2.62 -22.43 1.77
C LYS A 55 3.29 -21.59 0.69
N ALA A 56 3.14 -20.29 0.74
CA ALA A 56 3.80 -19.35 -0.18
C ALA A 56 5.32 -19.36 -0.01
N GLY A 57 5.84 -19.86 1.11
CA GLY A 57 7.27 -19.85 1.44
C GLY A 57 7.81 -18.45 1.74
N ILE A 58 6.94 -17.52 2.14
CA ILE A 58 7.33 -16.16 2.51
C ILE A 58 8.09 -16.18 3.83
N GLY A 59 9.26 -15.56 3.86
CA GLY A 59 10.17 -15.53 4.99
C GLY A 59 9.58 -14.91 6.26
N LYS A 60 10.16 -15.26 7.41
CA LYS A 60 9.81 -14.64 8.70
C LYS A 60 10.29 -13.19 8.71
N CYS A 61 9.47 -12.29 9.26
CA CYS A 61 9.84 -10.90 9.40
C CYS A 61 11.05 -10.71 10.34
N PRO A 62 11.92 -9.75 10.02
CA PRO A 62 13.17 -9.55 10.78
C PRO A 62 12.88 -9.12 12.21
N LYS A 63 13.86 -9.31 13.08
CA LYS A 63 13.87 -8.68 14.40
C LYS A 63 14.22 -7.21 14.22
N SER A 64 13.58 -6.35 15.00
CA SER A 64 13.92 -4.95 15.14
C SER A 64 14.27 -4.64 16.59
N ASP A 65 15.20 -3.74 16.81
CA ASP A 65 15.59 -3.31 18.14
C ASP A 65 14.57 -2.28 18.66
N PRO A 66 13.89 -2.53 19.78
CA PRO A 66 12.90 -1.61 20.33
C PRO A 66 13.53 -0.33 20.91
N ASP A 67 14.80 -0.38 21.32
CA ASP A 67 15.45 0.67 22.10
C ASP A 67 16.29 1.63 21.24
N VAL A 68 16.55 1.28 19.97
CA VAL A 68 17.32 2.13 19.06
C VAL A 68 16.52 3.37 18.68
N ALA A 69 17.10 4.54 18.86
CA ALA A 69 16.47 5.79 18.44
C ALA A 69 16.35 5.89 16.92
N ALA A 70 15.24 6.47 16.43
CA ALA A 70 15.12 6.82 15.02
C ALA A 70 16.21 7.85 14.65
N VAL A 71 16.78 7.70 13.44
CA VAL A 71 17.79 8.63 12.93
C VAL A 71 17.16 9.67 12.00
N PRO A 72 17.69 10.89 11.93
CA PRO A 72 17.25 11.89 10.95
C PRO A 72 17.35 11.32 9.53
N SER A 73 16.35 11.60 8.69
CA SER A 73 16.27 11.08 7.31
C SER A 73 16.36 9.55 7.19
N GLY A 74 16.06 8.84 8.27
CA GLY A 74 16.05 7.38 8.31
C GLY A 74 14.65 6.77 8.29
N LEU A 75 14.61 5.47 8.57
CA LEU A 75 13.35 4.76 8.73
C LEU A 75 12.55 5.35 9.91
N PRO A 76 11.22 5.56 9.73
CA PRO A 76 10.38 6.18 10.74
C PRO A 76 10.16 5.27 11.95
N ASP A 77 9.80 5.89 13.06
CA ASP A 77 9.39 5.19 14.28
C ASP A 77 7.94 4.72 14.17
N VAL A 78 7.76 3.68 13.36
CA VAL A 78 6.48 3.05 13.06
C VAL A 78 6.62 1.55 13.25
N VAL A 79 5.60 0.92 13.84
CA VAL A 79 5.51 -0.53 14.00
C VAL A 79 4.52 -1.08 12.99
N LEU A 80 4.92 -2.08 12.23
CA LEU A 80 4.08 -2.76 11.25
C LEU A 80 3.95 -4.25 11.59
N PRO A 81 2.76 -4.83 11.42
CA PRO A 81 2.59 -6.28 11.52
C PRO A 81 3.26 -6.99 10.35
N CYS A 82 3.67 -8.23 10.60
CA CYS A 82 4.13 -9.12 9.54
C CYS A 82 2.94 -9.64 8.74
N LEU A 83 2.97 -9.51 7.42
CA LEU A 83 1.92 -10.02 6.54
C LEU A 83 1.70 -11.53 6.78
N GLY A 84 0.46 -11.93 7.00
CA GLY A 84 0.10 -13.31 7.34
C GLY A 84 0.50 -13.74 8.75
N GLY A 85 0.85 -12.79 9.64
CA GLY A 85 1.16 -13.08 11.05
C GLY A 85 2.65 -13.30 11.33
N GLY A 86 2.96 -13.34 12.61
CA GLY A 86 4.33 -13.39 13.14
C GLY A 86 4.64 -12.17 13.99
N ARG A 87 5.93 -11.82 14.09
CA ARG A 87 6.35 -10.66 14.90
C ARG A 87 6.03 -9.35 14.20
N GLU A 88 5.73 -8.35 14.98
CA GLU A 88 5.73 -6.96 14.53
C GLU A 88 7.16 -6.45 14.34
N VAL A 89 7.30 -5.47 13.46
CA VAL A 89 8.60 -4.86 13.13
C VAL A 89 8.51 -3.36 13.29
N ARG A 90 9.30 -2.83 14.21
CA ARG A 90 9.52 -1.39 14.35
C ARG A 90 10.57 -0.96 13.33
N LEU A 91 10.19 -0.18 12.32
CA LEU A 91 11.08 0.17 11.20
C LEU A 91 12.34 0.90 11.68
N ALA A 92 12.20 1.85 12.60
CA ALA A 92 13.35 2.55 13.20
C ALA A 92 14.34 1.63 13.91
N GLY A 93 13.94 0.43 14.29
CA GLY A 93 14.79 -0.58 14.93
C GLY A 93 15.52 -1.51 13.97
N LEU A 94 15.30 -1.38 12.66
CA LEU A 94 16.03 -2.16 11.66
C LEU A 94 17.42 -1.58 11.46
N ARG A 95 18.46 -2.37 11.81
CA ARG A 95 19.87 -1.96 11.81
C ARG A 95 20.78 -3.11 11.41
N GLY A 96 22.04 -2.75 11.14
CA GLY A 96 23.15 -3.69 11.01
C GLY A 96 23.37 -4.26 9.61
N LYS A 97 22.40 -4.11 8.71
CA LYS A 97 22.52 -4.55 7.31
C LYS A 97 22.03 -3.48 6.33
N PRO A 98 22.60 -3.39 5.13
CA PRO A 98 21.98 -2.64 4.06
C PRO A 98 20.63 -3.26 3.72
N MET A 99 19.64 -2.43 3.37
CA MET A 99 18.27 -2.91 3.12
C MET A 99 17.71 -2.31 1.83
N MET A 100 16.93 -3.10 1.12
CA MET A 100 16.04 -2.67 0.06
C MET A 100 14.61 -2.93 0.53
N ILE A 101 13.83 -1.86 0.71
CA ILE A 101 12.44 -1.93 1.19
C ILE A 101 11.52 -1.49 0.06
N ASN A 102 10.78 -2.44 -0.52
CA ASN A 102 9.83 -2.19 -1.59
C ASN A 102 8.42 -2.02 -1.01
N VAL A 103 7.79 -0.89 -1.28
CA VAL A 103 6.39 -0.59 -0.94
C VAL A 103 5.52 -0.89 -2.15
N TRP A 104 4.58 -1.79 -1.99
CA TRP A 104 3.77 -2.34 -3.06
C TRP A 104 2.32 -2.61 -2.61
N ALA A 105 1.45 -3.03 -3.52
CA ALA A 105 0.12 -3.56 -3.21
C ALA A 105 -0.31 -4.56 -4.30
N GLN A 106 -1.16 -5.52 -3.95
CA GLN A 106 -1.63 -6.53 -4.92
C GLN A 106 -2.47 -5.93 -6.05
N TRP A 107 -3.20 -4.85 -5.79
CA TRP A 107 -4.01 -4.13 -6.77
C TRP A 107 -3.20 -3.19 -7.67
N CYS A 108 -1.91 -2.96 -7.40
CA CYS A 108 -1.04 -2.02 -8.09
C CYS A 108 -0.53 -2.62 -9.41
N GLY A 109 -0.99 -2.09 -10.55
CA GLY A 109 -0.56 -2.53 -11.88
C GLY A 109 0.95 -2.43 -12.10
N PRO A 110 1.58 -1.25 -11.89
CA PRO A 110 3.04 -1.09 -12.03
C PRO A 110 3.87 -1.98 -11.10
N CYS A 111 3.34 -2.34 -9.91
CA CYS A 111 4.01 -3.29 -9.02
C CYS A 111 4.07 -4.70 -9.62
N ARG A 112 3.07 -5.07 -10.42
CA ARG A 112 3.05 -6.33 -11.16
C ARG A 112 4.10 -6.36 -12.28
N GLU A 113 4.36 -5.21 -12.90
CA GLU A 113 5.35 -5.07 -13.97
C GLU A 113 6.78 -5.26 -13.42
N GLU A 114 7.09 -4.72 -12.22
CA GLU A 114 8.42 -4.85 -11.61
C GLU A 114 8.64 -6.19 -10.87
N ALA A 115 7.54 -6.91 -10.55
CA ALA A 115 7.61 -8.11 -9.71
C ALA A 115 8.63 -9.16 -10.15
N PRO A 116 8.79 -9.49 -11.46
CA PRO A 116 9.80 -10.45 -11.90
C PRO A 116 11.24 -9.97 -11.66
N TYR A 117 11.50 -8.67 -11.72
CA TYR A 117 12.84 -8.12 -11.49
C TYR A 117 13.22 -8.18 -10.00
N LEU A 118 12.27 -7.90 -9.12
CA LEU A 118 12.45 -8.08 -7.68
C LEU A 118 12.67 -9.55 -7.30
N ALA A 119 11.94 -10.47 -7.94
CA ALA A 119 12.10 -11.91 -7.75
C ALA A 119 13.50 -12.39 -8.19
N ASP A 120 13.97 -11.92 -9.34
CA ASP A 120 15.31 -12.26 -9.85
C ASP A 120 16.40 -11.78 -8.87
N VAL A 121 16.36 -10.52 -8.46
CA VAL A 121 17.33 -9.97 -7.49
C VAL A 121 17.25 -10.72 -6.16
N ALA A 122 16.04 -10.99 -5.64
CA ALA A 122 15.89 -11.71 -4.38
C ALA A 122 16.42 -13.15 -4.44
N THR A 123 16.25 -13.83 -5.58
CA THR A 123 16.71 -15.22 -5.76
C THR A 123 18.22 -15.32 -5.95
N THR A 124 18.81 -14.35 -6.63
CA THR A 124 20.25 -14.34 -6.92
C THR A 124 21.09 -13.66 -5.84
N ASN A 125 20.45 -12.92 -4.93
CA ASN A 125 21.13 -12.19 -3.86
C ASN A 125 21.93 -13.12 -2.94
N LYS A 126 23.25 -12.99 -2.99
CA LYS A 126 24.22 -13.67 -2.12
C LYS A 126 24.95 -12.70 -1.20
N SER A 127 24.60 -11.42 -1.27
CA SER A 127 25.15 -10.36 -0.42
C SER A 127 24.43 -10.29 0.93
N ASP A 128 24.90 -9.40 1.80
CA ASP A 128 24.22 -9.11 3.05
C ASP A 128 23.00 -8.19 2.90
N LEU A 129 22.58 -7.87 1.68
CA LEU A 129 21.40 -7.04 1.43
C LEU A 129 20.14 -7.72 1.96
N MET A 130 19.47 -7.10 2.92
CA MET A 130 18.14 -7.51 3.34
C MET A 130 17.08 -6.94 2.40
N ILE A 131 16.26 -7.81 1.82
CA ILE A 131 15.10 -7.40 1.01
C ILE A 131 13.85 -7.56 1.86
N LEU A 132 13.01 -6.52 1.88
CA LEU A 132 11.77 -6.46 2.65
C LEU A 132 10.67 -5.84 1.78
N GLY A 133 9.50 -6.46 1.74
CA GLY A 133 8.31 -5.86 1.13
C GLY A 133 7.41 -5.24 2.18
N ILE A 134 6.65 -4.23 1.79
CA ILE A 134 5.58 -3.64 2.59
C ILE A 134 4.34 -3.55 1.70
N ASP A 135 3.36 -4.37 1.99
CA ASP A 135 2.03 -4.32 1.39
C ASP A 135 1.28 -3.12 1.98
N HIS A 136 1.06 -2.10 1.14
CA HIS A 136 0.61 -0.77 1.56
C HIS A 136 -0.77 -0.45 1.02
N ALA A 137 -1.66 0.05 1.87
CA ALA A 137 -3.02 0.43 1.51
C ALA A 137 -3.81 -0.76 0.90
N ASP A 138 -3.58 -1.97 1.40
CA ASP A 138 -4.24 -3.18 0.92
C ASP A 138 -5.10 -3.80 2.03
N PRO A 139 -6.43 -3.77 1.88
CA PRO A 139 -7.34 -4.36 2.87
C PRO A 139 -7.51 -5.88 2.71
N GLN A 140 -6.83 -6.51 1.74
CA GLN A 140 -7.03 -7.91 1.36
C GLN A 140 -5.74 -8.75 1.53
N PRO A 141 -5.31 -9.04 2.77
CA PRO A 141 -4.04 -9.69 3.04
C PRO A 141 -3.91 -11.09 2.43
N ALA A 142 -5.02 -11.79 2.21
CA ALA A 142 -5.00 -13.08 1.51
C ALA A 142 -4.56 -12.92 0.05
N LEU A 143 -5.09 -11.94 -0.67
CA LEU A 143 -4.70 -11.65 -2.06
C LEU A 143 -3.26 -11.10 -2.14
N ALA A 144 -2.81 -10.35 -1.13
CA ALA A 144 -1.43 -9.92 -1.03
C ALA A 144 -0.45 -11.10 -0.89
N ILE A 145 -0.78 -12.09 -0.06
CA ILE A 145 0.00 -13.33 0.08
C ILE A 145 0.00 -14.12 -1.23
N GLU A 146 -1.15 -14.26 -1.88
CA GLU A 146 -1.27 -14.95 -3.17
C GLU A 146 -0.42 -14.25 -4.25
N PHE A 147 -0.47 -12.91 -4.33
CA PHE A 147 0.36 -12.15 -5.24
C PHE A 147 1.86 -12.38 -5.00
N ALA A 148 2.30 -12.32 -3.74
CA ALA A 148 3.69 -12.60 -3.38
C ALA A 148 4.10 -14.03 -3.76
N GLN A 149 3.20 -15.01 -3.59
CA GLN A 149 3.42 -16.40 -4.00
C GLN A 149 3.59 -16.53 -5.51
N LEU A 150 2.66 -15.96 -6.29
CA LEU A 150 2.69 -15.98 -7.75
C LEU A 150 3.93 -15.25 -8.31
N SER A 151 4.35 -14.18 -7.65
CA SER A 151 5.58 -13.44 -7.94
C SER A 151 6.85 -14.13 -7.46
N THR A 152 6.75 -15.31 -6.85
CA THR A 152 7.87 -16.07 -6.27
C THR A 152 8.68 -15.32 -5.20
N TRP A 153 8.08 -14.34 -4.56
CA TRP A 153 8.70 -13.54 -3.50
C TRP A 153 8.79 -14.33 -2.19
N LYS A 154 10.01 -14.77 -1.87
CA LYS A 154 10.28 -15.54 -0.65
C LYS A 154 10.80 -14.67 0.50
N TYR A 155 11.12 -13.41 0.24
CA TYR A 155 11.58 -12.48 1.24
C TYR A 155 10.43 -12.00 2.15
N PRO A 156 10.74 -11.52 3.38
CA PRO A 156 9.74 -11.08 4.33
C PRO A 156 8.83 -9.98 3.82
N GLN A 157 7.57 -10.02 4.22
CA GLN A 157 6.55 -9.02 3.87
C GLN A 157 5.91 -8.47 5.15
N LEU A 158 5.83 -7.15 5.28
CA LEU A 158 5.06 -6.44 6.29
C LEU A 158 3.73 -5.99 5.68
N ALA A 159 2.77 -5.58 6.51
CA ALA A 159 1.51 -5.01 6.09
C ALA A 159 1.31 -3.60 6.69
N ASP A 160 0.84 -2.67 5.86
CA ASP A 160 0.47 -1.30 6.24
C ASP A 160 -0.96 -0.98 5.72
N PRO A 161 -1.99 -1.71 6.19
CA PRO A 161 -3.36 -1.50 5.74
C PRO A 161 -3.90 -0.13 6.14
N ASP A 162 -3.46 0.40 7.28
CA ASP A 162 -3.88 1.69 7.83
C ASP A 162 -3.11 2.89 7.26
N VAL A 163 -2.20 2.63 6.32
CA VAL A 163 -1.48 3.65 5.55
C VAL A 163 -0.62 4.58 6.43
N VAL A 164 -0.13 4.07 7.56
CA VAL A 164 0.63 4.87 8.54
C VAL A 164 1.95 5.37 7.98
N LEU A 165 2.50 4.71 6.95
CA LEU A 165 3.74 5.12 6.29
C LEU A 165 3.55 6.29 5.31
N ARG A 166 2.33 6.59 4.88
CA ARG A 166 2.08 7.64 3.88
C ARG A 166 2.70 8.98 4.29
N ALA A 167 2.39 9.44 5.48
CA ALA A 167 2.93 10.71 5.99
C ALA A 167 4.41 10.58 6.38
N ALA A 168 4.77 9.50 7.06
CA ALA A 168 6.11 9.30 7.61
C ALA A 168 7.21 9.18 6.53
N LEU A 169 6.88 8.54 5.40
CA LEU A 169 7.79 8.38 4.26
C LEU A 169 7.36 9.18 3.03
N GLN A 170 6.34 10.03 3.13
CA GLN A 170 5.79 10.82 2.02
C GLN A 170 5.46 9.94 0.80
N ILE A 171 4.80 8.79 1.03
CA ILE A 171 4.41 7.86 -0.02
C ILE A 171 3.24 8.45 -0.80
N THR A 172 3.44 8.71 -2.09
CA THR A 172 2.39 9.21 -3.00
C THR A 172 1.59 8.09 -3.64
N GLY A 173 2.15 6.89 -3.68
CA GLY A 173 1.55 5.66 -4.20
C GLY A 173 2.60 4.60 -4.46
N PRO A 174 2.23 3.30 -4.49
CA PRO A 174 3.12 2.21 -4.87
C PRO A 174 3.32 2.17 -6.41
N PRO A 175 4.46 1.60 -6.92
CA PRO A 175 5.58 1.15 -6.11
C PRO A 175 6.54 2.27 -5.73
N GLN A 176 7.17 2.12 -4.57
CA GLN A 176 8.33 2.92 -4.17
C GLN A 176 9.33 2.01 -3.47
N THR A 177 10.61 2.17 -3.77
CA THR A 177 11.66 1.39 -3.12
C THR A 177 12.67 2.28 -2.42
N PHE A 178 12.95 1.94 -1.16
CA PHE A 178 13.90 2.65 -0.33
C PHE A 178 15.17 1.80 -0.18
N PHE A 179 16.31 2.41 -0.48
CA PHE A 179 17.63 1.86 -0.22
C PHE A 179 18.15 2.44 1.10
N VAL A 180 18.36 1.58 2.09
CA VAL A 180 18.61 1.98 3.48
C VAL A 180 19.96 1.45 3.94
N ARG A 181 20.78 2.32 4.51
CA ARG A 181 22.09 1.96 5.07
C ARG A 181 21.97 1.14 6.36
N PRO A 182 23.04 0.46 6.79
CA PRO A 182 23.02 -0.33 8.02
C PRO A 182 22.68 0.45 9.30
N ASP A 183 22.89 1.76 9.29
CA ASP A 183 22.51 2.67 10.39
C ASP A 183 21.03 3.07 10.38
N GLY A 184 20.26 2.63 9.38
CA GLY A 184 18.85 2.95 9.20
C GLY A 184 18.58 4.24 8.42
N THR A 185 19.61 4.95 7.95
CA THR A 185 19.46 6.14 7.10
C THR A 185 18.99 5.74 5.71
N ILE A 186 17.99 6.43 5.16
CA ILE A 186 17.54 6.24 3.78
C ILE A 186 18.56 6.89 2.84
N ALA A 187 19.30 6.06 2.10
CA ALA A 187 20.30 6.51 1.14
C ALA A 187 19.67 7.03 -0.15
N TYR A 188 18.62 6.35 -0.62
CA TYR A 188 17.96 6.68 -1.88
C TYR A 188 16.51 6.19 -1.88
N ARG A 189 15.66 6.91 -2.60
CA ARG A 189 14.28 6.52 -2.89
C ARG A 189 14.11 6.42 -4.39
N HIS A 190 13.67 5.26 -4.86
CA HIS A 190 13.18 5.05 -6.22
C HIS A 190 11.66 5.15 -6.23
N ALA A 191 11.10 6.01 -7.08
CA ALA A 191 9.66 6.16 -7.25
C ALA A 191 9.23 5.59 -8.61
N GLY A 192 8.20 4.77 -8.61
CA GLY A 192 7.72 4.04 -9.79
C GLY A 192 8.37 2.66 -9.96
N PRO A 193 7.93 1.91 -10.99
CA PRO A 193 8.41 0.55 -11.22
C PRO A 193 9.83 0.52 -11.79
N PHE A 194 10.62 -0.46 -11.35
CA PHE A 194 11.88 -0.81 -12.00
C PHE A 194 11.64 -1.36 -13.41
N LYS A 195 12.59 -1.13 -14.29
CA LYS A 195 12.55 -1.59 -15.69
C LYS A 195 13.37 -2.83 -15.93
N SER A 196 14.27 -3.18 -15.00
CA SER A 196 15.10 -4.38 -15.06
C SER A 196 15.69 -4.76 -13.70
N ALA A 197 16.10 -6.00 -13.55
CA ALA A 197 16.85 -6.45 -12.37
C ALA A 197 18.22 -5.77 -12.28
N ASP A 198 18.85 -5.43 -13.42
CA ASP A 198 20.13 -4.74 -13.45
C ASP A 198 20.05 -3.31 -12.93
N GLU A 199 18.92 -2.62 -13.15
CA GLU A 199 18.66 -1.31 -12.55
C GLU A 199 18.65 -1.41 -11.00
N ILE A 200 17.99 -2.42 -10.46
CA ILE A 200 17.97 -2.68 -9.01
C ILE A 200 19.37 -2.95 -8.47
N ARG A 201 20.14 -3.82 -9.15
CA ARG A 201 21.51 -4.15 -8.77
C ARG A 201 22.42 -2.93 -8.80
N GLU A 202 22.31 -2.11 -9.83
CA GLU A 202 23.11 -0.90 -9.98
C GLU A 202 22.79 0.11 -8.85
N LEU A 203 21.52 0.28 -8.50
CA LEU A 203 21.14 1.14 -7.37
C LEU A 203 21.65 0.56 -6.04
N ALA A 204 21.54 -0.75 -5.81
CA ALA A 204 22.08 -1.36 -4.60
C ALA A 204 23.59 -1.16 -4.50
N ARG A 205 24.32 -1.32 -5.63
CA ARG A 205 25.77 -1.11 -5.70
C ARG A 205 26.16 0.34 -5.42
N THR A 206 25.48 1.30 -6.05
CA THR A 206 25.84 2.73 -5.97
C THR A 206 25.41 3.37 -4.66
N GLN A 207 24.25 2.98 -4.10
CA GLN A 207 23.69 3.60 -2.92
C GLN A 207 24.09 2.90 -1.60
N LEU A 208 24.34 1.58 -1.66
CA LEU A 208 24.62 0.77 -0.47
C LEU A 208 25.98 0.06 -0.50
N GLY A 209 26.67 0.09 -1.63
CA GLY A 209 27.96 -0.61 -1.78
C GLY A 209 27.86 -2.14 -1.83
N VAL A 210 26.68 -2.69 -2.17
CA VAL A 210 26.44 -4.14 -2.23
C VAL A 210 26.03 -4.59 -3.62
N THR A 211 26.37 -5.83 -3.97
CA THR A 211 26.00 -6.44 -5.27
C THR A 211 25.16 -7.68 -5.00
N PRO A 212 23.82 -7.56 -5.05
CA PRO A 212 22.90 -8.67 -4.85
C PRO A 212 22.80 -9.63 -6.03
#